data_26a243b09c5d85bcfcb2f94b87b1cc89
#
_entry.id   26a243b09c5d85bcfcb2f94b87b1cc89
#
_cell.length_a   1.000
_cell.length_b   1.000
_cell.length_c   1.000
_cell.angle_alpha   90.00
_cell.angle_beta   90.00
_cell.angle_gamma   90.00
#
_symmetry.space_group_name_H-M   'P 1'
#
loop_
_entity.id
_entity.type
_entity.pdbx_description
1 polymer ?
#
loop_
_entity_poly.entity_id
_entity_poly.type
_entity_poly.pdbx_seq_one_letter_code
_entity_poly.pdbx_strand_id
1 'polypeptide(L)'
;MNADLDLLSQCYLAGSIDAEGMARLNALLAADPEARRRFAEQLNLDSALATQAMGWRAEPTAPLRPRAAMRWQSGWTAALVSAAAACVALATWIFESRDFAKVENVAGFTQLTPGSPLNGDRHEMSGGTLALVTAKGARVVIEAPAVFQFESAQRLHLIRGRLSAAVPPAAKGFTVITPSGTAVDLGTRFGVDVPATGDAEVHVFEGEVIAHAPHDRRSLRTGDAVTMTTAGHAARETRSAAFIQSDEVGDLTAGLAAGQRARSDAALANLRDDPALIALLDFETGGETGAFRTVQGRWPGSRAPEFVEVGDHLKLDLGGERSWPRLTLAAWVRLDRLDALYQSLLHTDGWTASNPGQVHWMVNRFSTMRLALKGNTLAPGSPEPDSFPDSRTPVLPEIGRWVHLAVVYDSEARTTRFFLNGRFDSESREATAHPARLGPSQIGNWNRTDRKLSGRIDEMLFLGRAMTDAEIRTLFEAGNPYR
;
A
#
# COMPACT_ATOMS: atom_id res chain seq x y z
N MET A 1 -10.24 35.73 -10.03
CA MET A 1 -10.15 34.54 -9.18
C MET A 1 -9.66 33.30 -9.93
N ASN A 2 -10.08 33.03 -11.16
CA ASN A 2 -9.63 31.86 -11.92
C ASN A 2 -8.16 31.95 -12.43
N ALA A 3 -7.69 33.14 -12.85
CA ALA A 3 -6.33 33.30 -13.39
C ALA A 3 -5.20 33.09 -12.35
N ASP A 4 -5.45 33.36 -11.09
CA ASP A 4 -4.48 33.20 -10.01
C ASP A 4 -4.29 31.72 -9.66
N LEU A 5 -5.37 30.93 -9.63
CA LEU A 5 -5.32 29.47 -9.45
C LEU A 5 -4.58 28.79 -10.60
N ASP A 6 -4.87 29.15 -11.84
CA ASP A 6 -4.25 28.57 -13.03
C ASP A 6 -2.74 28.86 -13.06
N LEU A 7 -2.32 30.09 -12.72
CA LEU A 7 -0.91 30.46 -12.66
C LEU A 7 -0.16 29.68 -11.55
N LEU A 8 -0.73 29.63 -10.34
CA LEU A 8 -0.12 28.90 -9.22
C LEU A 8 -0.07 27.40 -9.48
N SER A 9 -1.09 26.83 -10.15
CA SER A 9 -1.10 25.43 -10.56
C SER A 9 -0.02 25.13 -11.58
N GLN A 10 0.20 26.00 -12.57
CA GLN A 10 1.29 25.87 -13.56
C GLN A 10 2.66 25.96 -12.90
N CYS A 11 2.88 26.90 -11.98
CA CYS A 11 4.13 27.00 -11.23
C CYS A 11 4.40 25.76 -10.37
N TYR A 12 3.35 25.18 -9.79
CA TYR A 12 3.43 23.95 -9.03
C TYR A 12 3.84 22.74 -9.92
N LEU A 13 3.17 22.55 -11.05
CA LEU A 13 3.46 21.48 -12.02
C LEU A 13 4.86 21.62 -12.65
N ALA A 14 5.31 22.85 -12.86
CA ALA A 14 6.66 23.14 -13.37
C ALA A 14 7.76 23.00 -12.28
N GLY A 15 7.42 22.72 -11.02
CA GLY A 15 8.37 22.67 -9.91
C GLY A 15 9.02 24.01 -9.57
N SER A 16 8.43 25.13 -10.02
CA SER A 16 8.96 26.49 -9.90
C SER A 16 8.22 27.36 -8.87
N ILE A 17 7.27 26.76 -8.12
CA ILE A 17 6.51 27.46 -7.09
C ILE A 17 7.38 27.74 -5.85
N ASP A 18 7.40 28.97 -5.37
CA ASP A 18 8.09 29.36 -4.14
C ASP A 18 7.22 29.18 -2.89
N ALA A 19 7.78 29.45 -1.73
CA ALA A 19 7.08 29.26 -0.44
C ALA A 19 5.84 30.16 -0.30
N GLU A 20 5.87 31.37 -0.84
CA GLU A 20 4.75 32.30 -0.81
C GLU A 20 3.64 31.84 -1.78
N GLY A 21 4.00 31.45 -2.99
CA GLY A 21 3.08 30.87 -3.97
C GLY A 21 2.40 29.60 -3.46
N MET A 22 3.16 28.73 -2.77
CA MET A 22 2.61 27.52 -2.15
C MET A 22 1.60 27.85 -1.05
N ALA A 23 1.89 28.84 -0.21
CA ALA A 23 0.97 29.29 0.83
C ALA A 23 -0.34 29.86 0.23
N ARG A 24 -0.23 30.64 -0.85
CA ARG A 24 -1.38 31.20 -1.58
C ARG A 24 -2.20 30.10 -2.26
N LEU A 25 -1.55 29.13 -2.90
CA LEU A 25 -2.23 27.96 -3.50
C LEU A 25 -3.02 27.19 -2.45
N ASN A 26 -2.38 26.85 -1.32
CA ASN A 26 -3.04 26.14 -0.24
C ASN A 26 -4.24 26.93 0.34
N ALA A 27 -4.14 28.24 0.46
CA ALA A 27 -5.24 29.10 0.92
C ALA A 27 -6.43 29.08 -0.06
N LEU A 28 -6.17 29.13 -1.38
CA LEU A 28 -7.20 29.04 -2.41
C LEU A 28 -7.87 27.66 -2.42
N LEU A 29 -7.09 26.60 -2.32
CA LEU A 29 -7.61 25.24 -2.27
C LEU A 29 -8.38 24.95 -0.97
N ALA A 30 -8.02 25.56 0.14
CA ALA A 30 -8.75 25.42 1.40
C ALA A 30 -10.12 26.15 1.36
N ALA A 31 -10.18 27.31 0.70
CA ALA A 31 -11.37 28.16 0.69
C ALA A 31 -12.45 27.74 -0.32
N ASP A 32 -12.06 27.09 -1.44
CA ASP A 32 -12.97 26.83 -2.56
C ASP A 32 -12.94 25.36 -3.03
N PRO A 33 -14.06 24.60 -2.86
CA PRO A 33 -14.19 23.24 -3.36
C PRO A 33 -14.03 23.11 -4.88
N GLU A 34 -14.45 24.11 -5.64
CA GLU A 34 -14.34 24.13 -7.10
C GLU A 34 -12.89 24.34 -7.55
N ALA A 35 -12.11 25.16 -6.82
CA ALA A 35 -10.67 25.30 -7.02
C ALA A 35 -9.94 23.97 -6.81
N ARG A 36 -10.31 23.19 -5.80
CA ARG A 36 -9.76 21.84 -5.57
C ARG A 36 -10.03 20.89 -6.72
N ARG A 37 -11.26 20.88 -7.25
CA ARG A 37 -11.62 20.02 -8.37
C ARG A 37 -10.82 20.37 -9.62
N ARG A 38 -10.69 21.64 -9.96
CA ARG A 38 -9.92 22.12 -11.12
C ARG A 38 -8.44 21.83 -10.99
N PHE A 39 -7.87 22.02 -9.83
CA PHE A 39 -6.47 21.68 -9.55
C PHE A 39 -6.21 20.19 -9.76
N ALA A 40 -7.08 19.30 -9.27
CA ALA A 40 -7.00 17.86 -9.47
C ALA A 40 -7.14 17.47 -10.96
N GLU A 41 -8.02 18.13 -11.72
CA GLU A 41 -8.16 17.93 -13.16
C GLU A 41 -6.89 18.33 -13.93
N GLN A 42 -6.25 19.44 -13.56
CA GLN A 42 -4.97 19.88 -14.16
C GLN A 42 -3.83 18.93 -13.86
N LEU A 43 -3.70 18.42 -12.64
CA LEU A 43 -2.73 17.40 -12.27
C LEU A 43 -2.88 16.12 -13.09
N ASN A 44 -4.11 15.66 -13.29
CA ASN A 44 -4.41 14.47 -14.08
C ASN A 44 -4.08 14.67 -15.57
N LEU A 45 -4.32 15.86 -16.11
CA LEU A 45 -4.03 16.20 -17.51
C LEU A 45 -2.52 16.25 -17.76
N ASP A 46 -1.74 16.86 -16.85
CA ASP A 46 -0.28 16.96 -16.96
C ASP A 46 0.37 15.57 -16.88
N SER A 47 -0.09 14.73 -15.97
CA SER A 47 0.35 13.34 -15.86
C SER A 47 0.07 12.52 -17.13
N ALA A 48 -1.08 12.72 -17.78
CA ALA A 48 -1.44 12.07 -19.02
C ALA A 48 -0.57 12.56 -20.21
N LEU A 49 -0.28 13.86 -20.27
CA LEU A 49 0.56 14.46 -21.30
C LEU A 49 2.04 14.07 -21.16
N ALA A 50 2.56 14.01 -19.92
CA ALA A 50 3.92 13.54 -19.64
C ALA A 50 4.12 12.07 -20.06
N THR A 51 3.11 11.23 -19.86
CA THR A 51 3.11 9.83 -20.29
C THR A 51 3.11 9.71 -21.82
N GLN A 52 2.38 10.57 -22.52
CA GLN A 52 2.33 10.61 -23.99
C GLN A 52 3.64 11.15 -24.62
N ALA A 53 4.27 12.15 -24.00
CA ALA A 53 5.53 12.74 -24.48
C ALA A 53 6.72 11.77 -24.38
N MET A 54 6.73 10.86 -23.40
CA MET A 54 7.75 9.82 -23.28
C MET A 54 7.66 8.75 -24.38
N GLY A 55 6.52 8.62 -25.07
CA GLY A 55 6.32 7.69 -26.20
C GLY A 55 6.87 8.18 -27.55
N TRP A 56 7.29 9.45 -27.68
CA TRP A 56 7.72 10.07 -28.93
C TRP A 56 9.25 10.21 -29.03
N ARG A 57 10.00 9.11 -28.88
CA ARG A 57 11.38 9.07 -29.36
C ARG A 57 11.42 8.41 -30.74
N ALA A 58 11.74 9.18 -31.76
CA ALA A 58 11.95 8.72 -33.15
C ALA A 58 13.07 7.66 -33.19
N GLU A 59 12.77 6.49 -33.72
CA GLU A 59 13.80 5.49 -34.05
C GLU A 59 14.73 6.00 -35.15
N PRO A 60 16.05 5.78 -35.03
CA PRO A 60 16.98 6.11 -36.12
C PRO A 60 16.85 5.09 -37.24
N THR A 61 16.53 5.58 -38.44
CA THR A 61 16.52 4.79 -39.68
C THR A 61 17.92 4.31 -40.04
N ALA A 62 18.13 3.00 -40.10
CA ALA A 62 19.36 2.38 -40.51
C ALA A 62 19.53 2.47 -42.07
N PRO A 63 20.74 2.71 -42.58
CA PRO A 63 20.97 2.81 -44.02
C PRO A 63 20.95 1.44 -44.72
N LEU A 64 20.27 1.37 -45.86
CA LEU A 64 20.22 0.21 -46.74
C LEU A 64 21.60 -0.08 -47.34
N ARG A 65 22.14 -1.28 -47.12
CA ARG A 65 23.36 -1.75 -47.79
C ARG A 65 23.03 -2.43 -49.13
N PRO A 66 23.85 -2.25 -50.20
CA PRO A 66 23.61 -2.83 -51.53
C PRO A 66 23.84 -4.35 -51.51
N ARG A 67 22.99 -5.06 -52.26
CA ARG A 67 23.07 -6.50 -52.48
C ARG A 67 24.27 -6.85 -53.37
N ALA A 68 25.20 -7.66 -52.88
CA ALA A 68 26.20 -8.31 -53.67
C ALA A 68 25.62 -9.59 -54.31
N ALA A 69 25.78 -9.73 -55.63
CA ALA A 69 25.39 -10.94 -56.35
C ALA A 69 26.31 -12.11 -56.02
N MET A 70 25.75 -13.20 -55.54
CA MET A 70 26.48 -14.43 -55.20
C MET A 70 26.35 -15.46 -56.31
N ARG A 71 27.51 -15.84 -56.90
CA ARG A 71 27.63 -16.91 -57.91
C ARG A 71 27.39 -18.28 -57.23
N TRP A 72 26.49 -19.05 -57.84
CA TRP A 72 26.24 -20.44 -57.42
C TRP A 72 27.40 -21.35 -57.90
N GLN A 73 27.99 -22.09 -56.99
CA GLN A 73 28.71 -23.32 -57.27
C GLN A 73 28.23 -24.43 -56.34
N SER A 74 28.03 -25.58 -56.94
CA SER A 74 27.45 -26.81 -56.48
C SER A 74 28.03 -27.38 -55.18
N GLY A 75 27.17 -27.89 -54.29
CA GLY A 75 27.60 -28.76 -53.21
C GLY A 75 26.42 -29.24 -52.35
N TRP A 76 26.00 -30.46 -52.57
CA TRP A 76 24.98 -31.18 -51.72
C TRP A 76 25.36 -31.21 -50.22
N THR A 77 26.59 -30.95 -49.87
CA THR A 77 27.06 -30.81 -48.46
C THR A 77 26.57 -29.54 -47.80
N ALA A 78 26.36 -28.45 -48.52
CA ALA A 78 25.84 -27.19 -47.97
C ALA A 78 24.35 -27.30 -47.58
N ALA A 79 23.57 -28.13 -48.29
CA ALA A 79 22.16 -28.34 -48.00
C ALA A 79 21.92 -29.14 -46.72
N LEU A 80 22.79 -30.09 -46.40
CA LEU A 80 22.70 -30.85 -45.13
C LEU A 80 23.15 -30.03 -43.91
N VAL A 81 24.15 -29.18 -44.06
CA VAL A 81 24.62 -28.28 -42.98
C VAL A 81 23.59 -27.19 -42.70
N SER A 82 22.94 -26.66 -43.76
CA SER A 82 21.87 -25.66 -43.57
C SER A 82 20.58 -26.28 -42.99
N ALA A 83 20.24 -27.54 -43.35
CA ALA A 83 19.14 -28.24 -42.75
C ALA A 83 19.41 -28.58 -41.27
N ALA A 84 20.63 -29.00 -40.94
CA ALA A 84 21.03 -29.22 -39.53
C ALA A 84 21.06 -27.92 -38.73
N ALA A 85 21.56 -26.82 -39.30
CA ALA A 85 21.54 -25.50 -38.65
C ALA A 85 20.10 -24.96 -38.50
N ALA A 86 19.22 -25.19 -39.49
CA ALA A 86 17.81 -24.85 -39.40
C ALA A 86 17.07 -25.71 -38.34
N CYS A 87 17.40 -27.01 -38.24
CA CYS A 87 16.84 -27.88 -37.20
C CYS A 87 17.35 -27.49 -35.81
N VAL A 88 18.63 -27.11 -35.66
CA VAL A 88 19.18 -26.60 -34.40
C VAL A 88 18.58 -25.24 -34.06
N ALA A 89 18.47 -24.32 -35.04
CA ALA A 89 17.81 -23.04 -34.86
C ALA A 89 16.31 -23.16 -34.54
N LEU A 90 15.64 -24.13 -35.16
CA LEU A 90 14.22 -24.46 -34.85
C LEU A 90 14.10 -25.13 -33.50
N ALA A 91 15.02 -26.03 -33.12
CA ALA A 91 15.08 -26.65 -31.81
C ALA A 91 15.38 -25.60 -30.71
N THR A 92 16.37 -24.73 -30.91
CA THR A 92 16.66 -23.64 -30.00
C THR A 92 15.48 -22.66 -29.91
N TRP A 93 14.85 -22.31 -31.04
CA TRP A 93 13.64 -21.48 -31.06
C TRP A 93 12.45 -22.14 -30.36
N ILE A 94 12.27 -23.46 -30.52
CA ILE A 94 11.25 -24.25 -29.80
C ILE A 94 11.61 -24.39 -28.32
N PHE A 95 12.90 -24.46 -27.96
CA PHE A 95 13.34 -24.51 -26.55
C PHE A 95 13.35 -23.13 -25.87
N GLU A 96 13.69 -22.04 -26.58
CA GLU A 96 13.64 -20.66 -26.06
C GLU A 96 12.19 -20.16 -25.82
N SER A 97 11.19 -20.80 -26.41
CA SER A 97 9.81 -20.33 -26.33
C SER A 97 9.00 -20.83 -25.13
N ARG A 98 9.66 -21.42 -24.09
CA ARG A 98 8.96 -21.96 -22.93
C ARG A 98 8.90 -21.01 -21.72
N ASP A 99 9.62 -19.90 -21.74
CA ASP A 99 9.58 -18.92 -20.68
C ASP A 99 8.38 -18.00 -20.85
N PHE A 100 7.37 -18.14 -20.01
CA PHE A 100 6.18 -17.29 -20.06
C PHE A 100 6.42 -15.94 -19.41
N ALA A 101 7.33 -15.90 -18.42
CA ALA A 101 7.72 -14.67 -17.74
C ALA A 101 9.15 -14.81 -17.18
N LYS A 102 9.73 -13.67 -16.77
CA LYS A 102 11.01 -13.60 -16.03
C LYS A 102 10.83 -12.78 -14.76
N VAL A 103 11.51 -13.19 -13.71
CA VAL A 103 11.56 -12.45 -12.45
C VAL A 103 12.38 -11.17 -12.64
N GLU A 104 11.82 -10.00 -12.34
CA GLU A 104 12.54 -8.72 -12.30
C GLU A 104 13.14 -8.47 -10.92
N ASN A 105 12.31 -8.55 -9.88
CA ASN A 105 12.70 -8.35 -8.49
C ASN A 105 11.99 -9.33 -7.56
N VAL A 106 12.60 -9.62 -6.43
CA VAL A 106 12.03 -10.49 -5.40
C VAL A 106 12.40 -9.99 -4.02
N ALA A 107 11.40 -9.79 -3.17
CA ALA A 107 11.59 -9.45 -1.77
C ALA A 107 11.12 -10.63 -0.90
N GLY A 108 12.09 -11.32 -0.25
CA GLY A 108 11.80 -12.34 0.76
C GLY A 108 11.25 -13.68 0.27
N PHE A 109 11.27 -13.96 -1.03
CA PHE A 109 10.92 -15.26 -1.59
C PHE A 109 12.19 -15.91 -2.18
N THR A 110 12.64 -17.01 -1.59
CA THR A 110 13.99 -17.56 -1.85
C THR A 110 14.03 -18.62 -2.96
N GLN A 111 12.89 -19.12 -3.42
CA GLN A 111 12.83 -20.14 -4.47
C GLN A 111 13.13 -19.59 -5.87
N LEU A 112 13.00 -18.28 -6.05
CA LEU A 112 13.25 -17.57 -7.29
C LEU A 112 14.26 -16.44 -7.06
N THR A 113 15.03 -16.12 -8.08
CA THR A 113 15.98 -15.00 -8.08
C THR A 113 15.74 -14.11 -9.29
N PRO A 114 16.16 -12.84 -9.26
CA PRO A 114 16.10 -12.00 -10.46
C PRO A 114 16.73 -12.70 -11.67
N GLY A 115 16.03 -12.66 -12.80
CA GLY A 115 16.40 -13.38 -14.02
C GLY A 115 15.87 -14.82 -14.15
N SER A 116 15.34 -15.41 -13.07
CA SER A 116 14.73 -16.76 -13.14
C SER A 116 13.58 -16.79 -14.14
N PRO A 117 13.54 -17.76 -15.06
CA PRO A 117 12.43 -17.97 -15.96
C PRO A 117 11.24 -18.59 -15.23
N LEU A 118 10.03 -18.22 -15.62
CA LEU A 118 8.79 -18.84 -15.19
C LEU A 118 8.11 -19.51 -16.38
N ASN A 119 7.76 -20.75 -16.18
CA ASN A 119 7.06 -21.62 -17.15
C ASN A 119 5.66 -21.97 -16.59
N GLY A 120 5.12 -23.15 -17.00
CA GLY A 120 3.84 -23.65 -16.55
C GLY A 120 3.84 -24.30 -15.15
N ASP A 121 4.90 -24.17 -14.37
CA ASP A 121 4.95 -24.74 -13.03
C ASP A 121 4.06 -23.97 -12.04
N ARG A 122 3.53 -24.70 -11.07
CA ARG A 122 2.78 -24.10 -9.97
C ARG A 122 3.74 -23.60 -8.89
N HIS A 123 3.54 -22.33 -8.52
CA HIS A 123 4.33 -21.67 -7.48
C HIS A 123 3.45 -21.40 -6.26
N GLU A 124 4.01 -21.64 -5.08
CA GLU A 124 3.40 -21.32 -3.80
C GLU A 124 4.34 -20.44 -2.98
N MET A 125 3.84 -19.26 -2.57
CA MET A 125 4.56 -18.28 -1.77
C MET A 125 3.88 -18.16 -0.41
N SER A 126 4.60 -18.47 0.65
CA SER A 126 4.13 -18.26 2.04
C SER A 126 4.39 -16.84 2.54
N GLY A 127 5.42 -16.17 1.99
CA GLY A 127 5.81 -14.81 2.33
C GLY A 127 6.61 -14.17 1.20
N GLY A 128 6.63 -12.84 1.18
CA GLY A 128 7.38 -12.06 0.22
C GLY A 128 6.55 -11.50 -0.93
N THR A 129 7.23 -10.80 -1.82
CA THR A 129 6.64 -10.14 -2.98
C THR A 129 7.53 -10.40 -4.19
N LEU A 130 6.90 -10.71 -5.31
CA LEU A 130 7.54 -11.06 -6.58
C LEU A 130 7.11 -10.08 -7.66
N ALA A 131 8.07 -9.38 -8.28
CA ALA A 131 7.85 -8.61 -9.49
C ALA A 131 8.41 -9.36 -10.70
N LEU A 132 7.62 -9.46 -11.75
CA LEU A 132 7.96 -10.21 -12.95
C LEU A 132 7.48 -9.50 -14.22
N VAL A 133 8.11 -9.81 -15.33
CA VAL A 133 7.70 -9.36 -16.66
C VAL A 133 7.39 -10.58 -17.54
N THR A 134 6.22 -10.58 -18.17
CA THR A 134 5.85 -11.64 -19.12
C THR A 134 6.58 -11.48 -20.43
N ALA A 135 6.69 -12.56 -21.22
CA ALA A 135 7.31 -12.51 -22.55
C ALA A 135 6.60 -11.55 -23.53
N LYS A 136 5.37 -11.10 -23.19
CA LYS A 136 4.62 -10.08 -23.94
C LYS A 136 4.77 -8.67 -23.34
N GLY A 137 5.51 -8.52 -22.23
CA GLY A 137 5.81 -7.24 -21.60
C GLY A 137 4.83 -6.79 -20.51
N ALA A 138 3.84 -7.60 -20.12
CA ALA A 138 3.03 -7.28 -18.94
C ALA A 138 3.90 -7.38 -17.68
N ARG A 139 3.90 -6.32 -16.85
CA ARG A 139 4.54 -6.32 -15.54
C ARG A 139 3.53 -6.73 -14.50
N VAL A 140 3.88 -7.74 -13.72
CA VAL A 140 3.00 -8.32 -12.72
C VAL A 140 3.72 -8.34 -11.38
N VAL A 141 3.05 -7.92 -10.31
CA VAL A 141 3.51 -8.07 -8.95
C VAL A 141 2.59 -9.03 -8.22
N ILE A 142 3.15 -10.01 -7.53
CA ILE A 142 2.41 -10.99 -6.72
C ILE A 142 2.86 -10.86 -5.27
N GLU A 143 1.89 -10.68 -4.37
CA GLU A 143 2.09 -10.56 -2.93
C GLU A 143 1.62 -11.83 -2.22
N ALA A 144 2.47 -12.36 -1.35
CA ALA A 144 2.17 -13.54 -0.53
C ALA A 144 1.15 -13.22 0.61
N PRO A 145 0.45 -14.24 1.15
CA PRO A 145 0.50 -15.64 0.73
C PRO A 145 -0.20 -15.84 -0.61
N ALA A 146 0.47 -16.52 -1.56
CA ALA A 146 -0.04 -16.65 -2.92
C ALA A 146 0.21 -18.04 -3.50
N VAL A 147 -0.71 -18.48 -4.38
CA VAL A 147 -0.56 -19.66 -5.21
C VAL A 147 -0.94 -19.29 -6.63
N PHE A 148 0.00 -19.46 -7.56
CA PHE A 148 -0.20 -19.06 -8.95
C PHE A 148 0.49 -20.01 -9.93
N GLN A 149 0.07 -19.96 -11.21
CA GLN A 149 0.61 -20.77 -12.30
C GLN A 149 0.41 -20.04 -13.63
N PHE A 150 1.44 -19.96 -14.46
CA PHE A 150 1.28 -19.49 -15.82
C PHE A 150 0.77 -20.62 -16.73
N GLU A 151 -0.27 -20.33 -17.52
CA GLU A 151 -0.71 -21.16 -18.63
C GLU A 151 0.00 -20.76 -19.94
N SER A 152 0.27 -19.47 -20.07
CA SER A 152 1.03 -18.87 -21.18
C SER A 152 1.57 -17.49 -20.79
N ALA A 153 2.33 -16.84 -21.66
CA ALA A 153 2.79 -15.46 -21.47
C ALA A 153 1.67 -14.41 -21.31
N GLN A 154 0.42 -14.78 -21.62
CA GLN A 154 -0.77 -13.93 -21.51
C GLN A 154 -1.85 -14.45 -20.57
N ARG A 155 -1.65 -15.62 -19.96
CA ARG A 155 -2.66 -16.24 -19.09
C ARG A 155 -2.00 -16.73 -17.81
N LEU A 156 -2.48 -16.23 -16.69
CA LEU A 156 -2.01 -16.56 -15.34
C LEU A 156 -3.19 -17.00 -14.49
N HIS A 157 -3.08 -18.18 -13.87
CA HIS A 157 -3.98 -18.64 -12.82
C HIS A 157 -3.51 -18.08 -11.48
N LEU A 158 -4.34 -17.27 -10.85
CA LEU A 158 -4.18 -16.84 -9.46
C LEU A 158 -5.20 -17.62 -8.62
N ILE A 159 -4.72 -18.65 -7.94
CA ILE A 159 -5.56 -19.55 -7.12
C ILE A 159 -5.82 -18.90 -5.76
N ARG A 160 -4.85 -18.19 -5.23
CA ARG A 160 -4.92 -17.42 -3.98
C ARG A 160 -3.86 -16.33 -4.01
N GLY A 161 -4.11 -15.20 -3.36
CA GLY A 161 -3.16 -14.12 -3.17
C GLY A 161 -3.56 -12.83 -3.87
N ARG A 162 -2.69 -11.85 -3.80
CA ARG A 162 -2.92 -10.52 -4.38
C ARG A 162 -1.96 -10.28 -5.53
N LEU A 163 -2.50 -9.76 -6.63
CA LEU A 163 -1.75 -9.47 -7.85
C LEU A 163 -2.06 -8.06 -8.32
N SER A 164 -1.05 -7.29 -8.69
CA SER A 164 -1.20 -6.10 -9.52
C SER A 164 -0.56 -6.32 -10.90
N ALA A 165 -1.17 -5.78 -11.95
CA ALA A 165 -0.65 -5.87 -13.32
C ALA A 165 -0.66 -4.50 -14.00
N ALA A 166 0.42 -4.20 -14.72
CA ALA A 166 0.52 -3.08 -15.65
C ALA A 166 0.77 -3.65 -17.04
N VAL A 167 -0.22 -3.51 -17.92
CA VAL A 167 -0.26 -4.18 -19.22
C VAL A 167 -0.07 -3.18 -20.35
N PRO A 168 1.11 -3.15 -21.01
CA PRO A 168 1.35 -2.30 -22.15
C PRO A 168 0.53 -2.77 -23.36
N PRO A 169 0.34 -1.92 -24.40
CA PRO A 169 -0.44 -2.27 -25.59
C PRO A 169 -0.01 -3.57 -26.27
N ALA A 170 1.28 -3.91 -26.23
CA ALA A 170 1.80 -5.16 -26.81
C ALA A 170 1.36 -6.43 -26.07
N ALA A 171 0.97 -6.30 -24.81
CA ALA A 171 0.50 -7.40 -23.97
C ALA A 171 -1.02 -7.38 -23.77
N LYS A 172 -1.76 -6.53 -24.48
CA LYS A 172 -3.23 -6.45 -24.42
C LYS A 172 -3.87 -7.82 -24.52
N GLY A 173 -4.86 -8.10 -23.69
CA GLY A 173 -5.51 -9.39 -23.56
C GLY A 173 -4.89 -10.28 -22.46
N PHE A 174 -3.97 -9.72 -21.66
CA PHE A 174 -3.47 -10.43 -20.46
C PHE A 174 -4.65 -10.83 -19.58
N THR A 175 -4.69 -12.09 -19.21
CA THR A 175 -5.84 -12.67 -18.51
C THR A 175 -5.41 -13.27 -17.18
N VAL A 176 -6.05 -12.85 -16.11
CA VAL A 176 -5.94 -13.49 -14.79
C VAL A 176 -7.14 -14.38 -14.57
N ILE A 177 -6.89 -15.67 -14.36
CA ILE A 177 -7.89 -16.70 -14.10
C ILE A 177 -7.93 -16.96 -12.60
N THR A 178 -9.10 -16.89 -12.01
CA THR A 178 -9.33 -17.10 -10.57
C THR A 178 -10.37 -18.23 -10.37
N PRO A 179 -10.52 -18.77 -9.14
CA PRO A 179 -11.55 -19.76 -8.85
C PRO A 179 -12.98 -19.28 -9.10
N SER A 180 -13.24 -17.96 -9.02
CA SER A 180 -14.59 -17.38 -9.17
C SER A 180 -14.81 -16.71 -10.53
N GLY A 181 -13.83 -16.68 -11.43
CA GLY A 181 -13.98 -16.07 -12.75
C GLY A 181 -12.67 -15.63 -13.38
N THR A 182 -12.75 -14.84 -14.45
CA THR A 182 -11.57 -14.32 -15.16
C THR A 182 -11.61 -12.82 -15.32
N ALA A 183 -10.44 -12.17 -15.23
CA ALA A 183 -10.24 -10.76 -15.54
C ALA A 183 -9.40 -10.65 -16.82
N VAL A 184 -9.95 -10.05 -17.87
CA VAL A 184 -9.30 -9.88 -19.18
C VAL A 184 -8.95 -8.42 -19.36
N ASP A 185 -7.68 -8.12 -19.49
CA ASP A 185 -7.15 -6.79 -19.73
C ASP A 185 -7.43 -6.26 -21.14
N LEU A 186 -7.72 -4.97 -21.26
CA LEU A 186 -7.82 -4.26 -22.54
C LEU A 186 -6.76 -3.16 -22.72
N GLY A 187 -5.64 -3.21 -21.99
CA GLY A 187 -4.57 -2.21 -21.98
C GLY A 187 -4.65 -1.34 -20.72
N THR A 188 -4.37 -1.92 -19.54
CA THR A 188 -4.78 -1.38 -18.25
C THR A 188 -3.72 -1.53 -17.16
N ARG A 189 -3.96 -0.80 -16.05
CA ARG A 189 -3.39 -1.11 -14.74
C ARG A 189 -4.54 -1.58 -13.84
N PHE A 190 -4.41 -2.77 -13.27
CA PHE A 190 -5.46 -3.37 -12.46
C PHE A 190 -4.89 -4.27 -11.35
N GLY A 191 -5.73 -4.62 -10.40
CA GLY A 191 -5.40 -5.55 -9.33
C GLY A 191 -6.44 -6.66 -9.23
N VAL A 192 -5.99 -7.83 -8.79
CA VAL A 192 -6.83 -8.98 -8.45
C VAL A 192 -6.44 -9.47 -7.08
N ASP A 193 -7.43 -9.61 -6.19
CA ASP A 193 -7.26 -10.15 -4.83
C ASP A 193 -8.11 -11.41 -4.68
N VAL A 194 -7.46 -12.54 -4.42
CA VAL A 194 -8.12 -13.83 -4.21
C VAL A 194 -7.88 -14.27 -2.76
N PRO A 195 -8.81 -13.97 -1.84
CA PRO A 195 -8.70 -14.38 -0.44
C PRO A 195 -8.78 -15.90 -0.30
N ALA A 196 -8.32 -16.42 0.85
CA ALA A 196 -8.34 -17.87 1.13
C ALA A 196 -9.77 -18.47 1.16
N THR A 197 -10.77 -17.65 1.39
CA THR A 197 -12.17 -18.04 1.63
C THR A 197 -13.08 -17.84 0.44
N GLY A 198 -12.58 -17.43 -0.76
CA GLY A 198 -13.52 -17.38 -1.81
C GLY A 198 -13.40 -16.42 -2.96
N ASP A 199 -14.30 -15.49 -3.01
CA ASP A 199 -14.63 -14.69 -4.19
C ASP A 199 -13.51 -13.70 -4.54
N ALA A 200 -13.09 -13.68 -5.79
CA ALA A 200 -12.02 -12.81 -6.24
C ALA A 200 -12.49 -11.37 -6.42
N GLU A 201 -11.72 -10.41 -5.95
CA GLU A 201 -11.94 -8.99 -6.21
C GLU A 201 -11.09 -8.52 -7.40
N VAL A 202 -11.70 -7.73 -8.29
CA VAL A 202 -11.01 -7.08 -9.42
C VAL A 202 -11.14 -5.58 -9.28
N HIS A 203 -10.02 -4.86 -9.32
CA HIS A 203 -9.92 -3.41 -9.16
C HIS A 203 -9.25 -2.80 -10.37
N VAL A 204 -9.86 -1.82 -11.03
CA VAL A 204 -9.30 -1.14 -12.21
C VAL A 204 -8.71 0.21 -11.79
N PHE A 205 -7.38 0.34 -11.90
CA PHE A 205 -6.67 1.57 -11.55
C PHE A 205 -6.63 2.54 -12.74
N GLU A 206 -6.48 1.97 -13.97
CA GLU A 206 -6.43 2.75 -15.21
C GLU A 206 -6.87 1.87 -16.38
N GLY A 207 -7.71 2.41 -17.28
CA GLY A 207 -8.17 1.76 -18.50
C GLY A 207 -9.44 0.92 -18.34
N GLU A 208 -9.51 -0.27 -18.95
CA GLU A 208 -10.71 -1.10 -19.00
C GLU A 208 -10.36 -2.60 -18.85
N VAL A 209 -11.06 -3.30 -17.95
CA VAL A 209 -10.96 -4.76 -17.72
C VAL A 209 -12.33 -5.39 -17.93
N ILE A 210 -12.38 -6.54 -18.58
CA ILE A 210 -13.59 -7.33 -18.64
C ILE A 210 -13.52 -8.42 -17.57
N ALA A 211 -14.40 -8.33 -16.59
CA ALA A 211 -14.60 -9.37 -15.58
C ALA A 211 -15.69 -10.36 -16.06
N HIS A 212 -15.35 -11.66 -16.04
CA HIS A 212 -16.27 -12.76 -16.36
C HIS A 212 -16.47 -13.60 -15.10
N ALA A 213 -17.67 -13.59 -14.54
CA ALA A 213 -18.15 -14.59 -13.61
C ALA A 213 -18.95 -15.68 -14.36
N PRO A 214 -19.29 -16.83 -13.75
CA PRO A 214 -19.90 -17.96 -14.46
C PRO A 214 -21.15 -17.62 -15.29
N HIS A 215 -21.94 -16.64 -14.86
CA HIS A 215 -23.20 -16.25 -15.50
C HIS A 215 -23.31 -14.77 -15.80
N ASP A 216 -22.23 -14.01 -15.62
CA ASP A 216 -22.23 -12.56 -15.77
C ASP A 216 -20.92 -12.08 -16.40
N ARG A 217 -21.03 -11.08 -17.28
CA ARG A 217 -19.90 -10.41 -17.91
C ARG A 217 -20.02 -8.91 -17.72
N ARG A 218 -19.01 -8.30 -17.12
CA ARG A 218 -19.00 -6.86 -16.83
C ARG A 218 -17.74 -6.18 -17.34
N SER A 219 -17.92 -5.06 -18.04
CA SER A 219 -16.82 -4.14 -18.34
C SER A 219 -16.65 -3.21 -17.15
N LEU A 220 -15.40 -3.12 -16.68
CA LEU A 220 -14.96 -2.28 -15.57
C LEU A 220 -14.01 -1.23 -16.12
N ARG A 221 -14.17 0.02 -15.69
CA ARG A 221 -13.33 1.15 -16.09
C ARG A 221 -12.53 1.67 -14.90
N THR A 222 -11.66 2.61 -15.16
CA THR A 222 -10.88 3.32 -14.13
C THR A 222 -11.77 3.73 -12.96
N GLY A 223 -11.41 3.30 -11.75
CA GLY A 223 -12.14 3.55 -10.52
C GLY A 223 -13.21 2.51 -10.17
N ASP A 224 -13.51 1.56 -11.07
CA ASP A 224 -14.44 0.49 -10.79
C ASP A 224 -13.76 -0.66 -10.05
N ALA A 225 -14.52 -1.33 -9.19
CA ALA A 225 -14.14 -2.62 -8.62
C ALA A 225 -15.36 -3.52 -8.40
N VAL A 226 -15.15 -4.82 -8.48
CA VAL A 226 -16.17 -5.83 -8.24
C VAL A 226 -15.59 -7.03 -7.49
N THR A 227 -16.43 -7.67 -6.70
CA THR A 227 -16.22 -9.06 -6.27
C THR A 227 -16.90 -9.99 -7.29
N MET A 228 -16.14 -10.91 -7.85
CA MET A 228 -16.67 -12.00 -8.69
C MET A 228 -17.11 -13.14 -7.77
N THR A 229 -18.37 -13.54 -7.87
CA THR A 229 -18.98 -14.62 -7.12
C THR A 229 -19.58 -15.66 -8.07
N THR A 230 -19.97 -16.81 -7.56
CA THR A 230 -20.73 -17.81 -8.34
C THR A 230 -22.09 -17.29 -8.81
N ALA A 231 -22.64 -16.25 -8.15
CA ALA A 231 -23.90 -15.61 -8.50
C ALA A 231 -23.76 -14.44 -9.49
N GLY A 232 -22.53 -13.98 -9.76
CA GLY A 232 -22.25 -12.83 -10.65
C GLY A 232 -21.29 -11.82 -10.02
N HIS A 233 -21.51 -10.52 -10.24
CA HIS A 233 -20.64 -9.43 -9.76
C HIS A 233 -21.32 -8.60 -8.68
N ALA A 234 -20.66 -8.43 -7.52
CA ALA A 234 -21.02 -7.45 -6.51
C ALA A 234 -20.11 -6.21 -6.64
N ALA A 235 -20.70 -5.02 -6.64
CA ALA A 235 -19.92 -3.78 -6.70
C ALA A 235 -19.07 -3.60 -5.45
N ARG A 236 -17.85 -3.09 -5.63
CA ARG A 236 -16.89 -2.76 -4.57
C ARG A 236 -16.32 -1.36 -4.79
N GLU A 237 -15.73 -0.84 -3.77
CA GLU A 237 -14.92 0.38 -3.86
C GLU A 237 -13.48 0.03 -4.24
N THR A 238 -12.91 0.77 -5.20
CA THR A 238 -11.53 0.53 -5.67
C THR A 238 -10.53 0.87 -4.57
N ARG A 239 -9.57 -0.04 -4.33
CA ARG A 239 -8.48 0.10 -3.36
C ARG A 239 -7.13 -0.05 -4.06
N SER A 240 -6.79 0.88 -4.98
CA SER A 240 -5.53 0.79 -5.76
C SER A 240 -4.28 0.74 -4.89
N ALA A 241 -4.26 1.50 -3.80
CA ALA A 241 -3.13 1.59 -2.88
C ALA A 241 -2.95 0.34 -1.98
N ALA A 242 -3.94 -0.57 -1.95
CA ALA A 242 -3.81 -1.88 -1.30
C ALA A 242 -2.82 -2.80 -2.03
N PHE A 243 -2.50 -2.50 -3.29
CA PHE A 243 -1.68 -3.34 -4.17
C PHE A 243 -0.26 -2.79 -4.27
N ILE A 244 0.74 -3.64 -3.98
CA ILE A 244 2.16 -3.31 -4.15
C ILE A 244 2.46 -3.12 -5.64
N GLN A 245 3.27 -2.11 -5.97
CA GLN A 245 3.72 -1.82 -7.33
C GLN A 245 5.17 -2.28 -7.53
N SER A 246 5.62 -2.39 -8.80
CA SER A 246 6.95 -2.93 -9.13
C SER A 246 8.11 -2.13 -8.54
N ASP A 247 7.99 -0.81 -8.47
CA ASP A 247 8.99 0.07 -7.86
C ASP A 247 9.15 -0.18 -6.37
N GLU A 248 8.04 -0.36 -5.65
CA GLU A 248 8.05 -0.68 -4.23
C GLU A 248 8.75 -2.03 -3.95
N VAL A 249 8.59 -3.04 -4.83
CA VAL A 249 9.30 -4.33 -4.67
C VAL A 249 10.82 -4.12 -4.72
N GLY A 250 11.30 -3.23 -5.56
CA GLY A 250 12.72 -2.86 -5.62
C GLY A 250 13.20 -2.25 -4.30
N ASP A 251 12.44 -1.30 -3.75
CA ASP A 251 12.73 -0.66 -2.46
C ASP A 251 12.76 -1.67 -1.30
N LEU A 252 11.77 -2.57 -1.24
CA LEU A 252 11.70 -3.64 -0.24
C LEU A 252 12.90 -4.60 -0.36
N THR A 253 13.28 -4.97 -1.58
CA THR A 253 14.44 -5.82 -1.85
C THR A 253 15.73 -5.16 -1.35
N ALA A 254 15.91 -3.88 -1.63
CA ALA A 254 17.07 -3.11 -1.18
C ALA A 254 17.12 -3.00 0.36
N GLY A 255 15.99 -2.74 1.00
CA GLY A 255 15.87 -2.68 2.45
C GLY A 255 16.25 -4.01 3.14
N LEU A 256 15.76 -5.13 2.61
CA LEU A 256 16.11 -6.47 3.11
C LEU A 256 17.60 -6.77 2.94
N ALA A 257 18.16 -6.47 1.77
CA ALA A 257 19.59 -6.66 1.49
C ALA A 257 20.47 -5.80 2.43
N ALA A 258 19.98 -4.61 2.81
CA ALA A 258 20.63 -3.75 3.81
C ALA A 258 20.46 -4.23 5.27
N GLY A 259 19.74 -5.33 5.52
CA GLY A 259 19.55 -5.90 6.85
C GLY A 259 18.55 -5.16 7.73
N GLN A 260 17.58 -4.44 7.14
CA GLN A 260 16.59 -3.65 7.89
C GLN A 260 15.75 -4.53 8.83
N ARG A 261 15.30 -5.69 8.39
CA ARG A 261 14.52 -6.59 9.24
C ARG A 261 15.25 -6.97 10.54
N ALA A 262 16.51 -7.33 10.45
CA ALA A 262 17.30 -7.69 11.64
C ALA A 262 17.48 -6.50 12.60
N ARG A 263 17.61 -5.26 12.07
CA ARG A 263 17.64 -4.05 12.90
C ARG A 263 16.30 -3.80 13.58
N SER A 264 15.18 -4.00 12.87
CA SER A 264 13.83 -3.91 13.45
C SER A 264 13.66 -4.91 14.58
N ASP A 265 13.97 -6.18 14.35
CA ASP A 265 13.84 -7.24 15.36
C ASP A 265 14.64 -6.92 16.63
N ALA A 266 15.86 -6.39 16.47
CA ALA A 266 16.69 -5.96 17.60
C ALA A 266 16.11 -4.75 18.35
N ALA A 267 15.57 -3.76 17.64
CA ALA A 267 14.93 -2.60 18.26
C ALA A 267 13.69 -3.01 19.05
N LEU A 268 12.88 -3.90 18.52
CA LEU A 268 11.68 -4.43 19.19
C LEU A 268 12.04 -5.28 20.40
N ALA A 269 13.12 -6.08 20.33
CA ALA A 269 13.59 -6.82 21.49
C ALA A 269 13.95 -5.89 22.65
N ASN A 270 14.67 -4.79 22.39
CA ASN A 270 14.99 -3.79 23.40
C ASN A 270 13.73 -3.13 24.01
N LEU A 271 12.67 -2.91 23.20
CA LEU A 271 11.41 -2.36 23.70
C LEU A 271 10.63 -3.37 24.55
N ARG A 272 10.75 -4.67 24.28
CA ARG A 272 10.13 -5.70 25.13
C ARG A 272 10.70 -5.74 26.54
N ASP A 273 11.94 -5.31 26.72
CA ASP A 273 12.61 -5.21 28.00
C ASP A 273 12.37 -3.86 28.71
N ASP A 274 11.68 -2.92 28.09
CA ASP A 274 11.38 -1.60 28.68
C ASP A 274 10.35 -1.74 29.84
N PRO A 275 10.68 -1.33 31.07
CA PRO A 275 9.77 -1.47 32.23
C PRO A 275 8.48 -0.65 32.09
N ALA A 276 8.44 0.33 31.22
CA ALA A 276 7.26 1.12 30.90
C ALA A 276 6.41 0.55 29.75
N LEU A 277 6.80 -0.61 29.20
CA LEU A 277 6.03 -1.24 28.15
C LEU A 277 4.63 -1.63 28.67
N ILE A 278 3.59 -1.16 27.98
CA ILE A 278 2.20 -1.56 28.21
C ILE A 278 1.88 -2.75 27.32
N ALA A 279 2.10 -2.61 26.02
CA ALA A 279 1.93 -3.67 25.03
C ALA A 279 2.76 -3.38 23.77
N LEU A 280 3.20 -4.44 23.11
CA LEU A 280 3.76 -4.43 21.76
C LEU A 280 3.06 -5.52 20.96
N LEU A 281 2.25 -5.10 20.00
CA LEU A 281 1.51 -5.99 19.11
C LEU A 281 2.30 -6.13 17.83
N ASP A 282 2.89 -7.29 17.61
CA ASP A 282 3.64 -7.63 16.38
C ASP A 282 2.83 -8.52 15.42
N PHE A 283 1.65 -8.99 15.85
CA PHE A 283 0.70 -9.81 15.10
C PHE A 283 1.26 -11.15 14.56
N GLU A 284 2.46 -11.55 14.99
CA GLU A 284 3.15 -12.73 14.43
C GLU A 284 2.61 -14.04 14.99
N THR A 285 2.21 -14.06 16.25
CA THR A 285 1.79 -15.29 16.93
C THR A 285 0.32 -15.65 16.68
N GLY A 286 -0.51 -14.69 16.30
CA GLY A 286 -1.95 -14.85 16.20
C GLY A 286 -2.61 -14.93 17.59
N GLY A 287 -3.92 -15.08 17.60
CA GLY A 287 -4.72 -15.14 18.82
C GLY A 287 -5.46 -13.85 19.11
N GLU A 288 -5.26 -12.82 18.31
CA GLU A 288 -6.03 -11.57 18.35
C GLU A 288 -7.51 -11.86 18.08
N THR A 289 -8.38 -11.23 18.87
CA THR A 289 -9.83 -11.39 18.75
C THR A 289 -10.45 -10.21 17.99
N GLY A 290 -11.35 -10.50 17.07
CA GLY A 290 -12.01 -9.48 16.28
C GLY A 290 -12.52 -10.01 14.94
N ALA A 291 -12.81 -9.09 14.04
CA ALA A 291 -13.14 -9.35 12.66
C ALA A 291 -12.15 -8.58 11.78
N PHE A 292 -11.23 -9.25 11.11
CA PHE A 292 -10.23 -8.69 10.23
C PHE A 292 -9.62 -9.79 9.37
N ARG A 293 -8.99 -9.39 8.26
CA ARG A 293 -8.19 -10.32 7.45
C ARG A 293 -6.75 -10.32 7.94
N THR A 294 -6.10 -11.48 7.95
CA THR A 294 -4.65 -11.55 8.13
C THR A 294 -3.99 -11.61 6.76
N VAL A 295 -3.10 -10.68 6.51
CA VAL A 295 -2.33 -10.55 5.27
C VAL A 295 -0.85 -10.46 5.58
N GLN A 296 0.00 -10.36 4.55
CA GLN A 296 1.42 -10.09 4.76
C GLN A 296 1.61 -8.71 5.41
N GLY A 297 2.42 -8.67 6.44
CA GLY A 297 2.83 -7.45 7.11
C GLY A 297 3.95 -6.72 6.35
N ARG A 298 4.67 -5.88 7.08
CA ARG A 298 5.74 -5.03 6.56
C ARG A 298 6.96 -5.83 6.07
N TRP A 299 7.22 -6.97 6.68
CA TRP A 299 8.34 -7.83 6.32
C TRP A 299 7.86 -9.08 5.58
N PRO A 300 8.67 -9.62 4.66
CA PRO A 300 8.36 -10.89 4.03
C PRO A 300 8.14 -12.01 5.05
N GLY A 301 6.96 -12.63 4.98
CA GLY A 301 6.54 -13.67 5.89
C GLY A 301 6.03 -13.19 7.26
N SER A 302 6.06 -11.87 7.54
CA SER A 302 5.36 -11.31 8.70
C SER A 302 3.85 -11.22 8.46
N ARG A 303 3.09 -11.00 9.52
CA ARG A 303 1.62 -10.96 9.50
C ARG A 303 1.12 -9.59 9.95
N ALA A 304 0.04 -9.11 9.32
CA ALA A 304 -0.63 -7.89 9.71
C ALA A 304 -2.16 -8.07 9.62
N PRO A 305 -2.94 -7.51 10.54
CA PRO A 305 -4.37 -7.34 10.35
C PRO A 305 -4.63 -6.31 9.26
N GLU A 306 -5.51 -6.65 8.31
CA GLU A 306 -6.05 -5.77 7.29
C GLU A 306 -7.52 -5.50 7.59
N PHE A 307 -7.88 -4.21 7.58
CA PHE A 307 -9.21 -3.71 7.83
C PHE A 307 -9.76 -3.13 6.53
N VAL A 308 -10.92 -3.60 6.11
CA VAL A 308 -11.54 -3.24 4.81
C VAL A 308 -12.98 -2.84 4.99
N GLU A 309 -13.74 -3.63 5.78
CA GLU A 309 -15.17 -3.44 5.96
C GLU A 309 -15.49 -2.62 7.22
N VAL A 310 -16.66 -2.00 7.26
CA VAL A 310 -17.12 -1.23 8.43
C VAL A 310 -17.17 -2.10 9.70
N GLY A 311 -17.33 -3.41 9.55
CA GLY A 311 -17.33 -4.35 10.68
C GLY A 311 -15.96 -4.80 11.16
N ASP A 312 -14.89 -4.50 10.42
CA ASP A 312 -13.56 -4.97 10.73
C ASP A 312 -12.99 -4.23 11.94
N HIS A 313 -12.57 -5.00 12.92
CA HIS A 313 -11.98 -4.47 14.16
C HIS A 313 -11.18 -5.55 14.88
N LEU A 314 -10.25 -5.12 15.70
CA LEU A 314 -9.51 -5.94 16.65
C LEU A 314 -9.81 -5.44 18.07
N LYS A 315 -10.09 -6.35 19.01
CA LYS A 315 -10.37 -6.04 20.41
C LYS A 315 -9.15 -6.34 21.27
N LEU A 316 -8.92 -5.49 22.24
CA LEU A 316 -7.84 -5.66 23.23
C LEU A 316 -8.24 -4.99 24.56
N ASP A 317 -7.55 -5.37 25.63
CA ASP A 317 -7.60 -4.68 26.92
C ASP A 317 -6.18 -4.27 27.31
N LEU A 318 -5.95 -2.97 27.37
CA LEU A 318 -4.64 -2.38 27.62
C LEU A 318 -4.57 -1.86 29.06
N GLY A 319 -4.21 -2.76 29.97
CA GLY A 319 -3.92 -2.44 31.36
C GLY A 319 -5.14 -2.16 32.25
N GLY A 320 -6.36 -2.51 31.82
CA GLY A 320 -7.58 -2.40 32.60
C GLY A 320 -7.84 -0.98 33.13
N GLU A 321 -7.99 -0.80 34.42
CA GLU A 321 -8.26 0.49 35.09
C GLU A 321 -7.02 1.39 35.29
N ARG A 322 -5.84 0.97 34.84
CA ARG A 322 -4.59 1.74 35.00
C ARG A 322 -4.62 3.02 34.15
N SER A 323 -3.89 4.03 34.63
CA SER A 323 -3.67 5.28 33.90
C SER A 323 -2.19 5.65 33.88
N TRP A 324 -1.80 6.42 32.86
CA TRP A 324 -0.42 6.82 32.61
C TRP A 324 -0.32 8.33 32.45
N PRO A 325 0.48 9.02 33.28
CA PRO A 325 0.73 10.45 33.15
C PRO A 325 1.39 10.80 31.81
N ARG A 326 2.19 9.86 31.28
CA ARG A 326 2.86 9.96 29.99
C ARG A 326 2.57 8.72 29.17
N LEU A 327 2.34 8.92 27.89
CA LEU A 327 1.99 7.84 26.98
C LEU A 327 2.68 8.06 25.64
N THR A 328 3.29 7.03 25.09
CA THR A 328 3.71 6.99 23.67
C THR A 328 2.91 5.90 22.96
N LEU A 329 2.32 6.26 21.85
CA LEU A 329 1.73 5.35 20.87
C LEU A 329 2.53 5.43 19.59
N ALA A 330 2.90 4.29 19.01
CA ALA A 330 3.53 4.25 17.69
C ALA A 330 3.04 3.04 16.91
N ALA A 331 2.95 3.16 15.59
CA ALA A 331 2.56 2.05 14.72
C ALA A 331 3.12 2.22 13.32
N TRP A 332 3.36 1.10 12.65
CA TRP A 332 3.51 1.05 11.21
C TRP A 332 2.14 0.82 10.59
N VAL A 333 1.77 1.70 9.66
CA VAL A 333 0.45 1.68 9.02
C VAL A 333 0.63 1.76 7.50
N ARG A 334 -0.13 0.95 6.77
CA ARG A 334 -0.26 1.08 5.31
C ARG A 334 -1.71 1.40 5.02
N LEU A 335 -1.98 2.64 4.67
CA LEU A 335 -3.33 3.11 4.34
C LEU A 335 -3.63 2.84 2.86
N ASP A 336 -4.78 2.25 2.59
CA ASP A 336 -5.28 2.00 1.24
C ASP A 336 -6.13 3.18 0.74
N ARG A 337 -6.86 3.82 1.66
CA ARG A 337 -7.81 4.91 1.40
C ARG A 337 -8.03 5.74 2.64
N LEU A 338 -8.54 6.97 2.43
CA LEU A 338 -9.07 7.84 3.48
C LEU A 338 -10.54 8.14 3.16
N ASP A 339 -11.40 7.13 3.26
CA ASP A 339 -12.80 7.14 2.86
C ASP A 339 -13.80 7.32 4.01
N ALA A 340 -13.32 7.27 5.25
CA ALA A 340 -14.11 7.57 6.45
C ALA A 340 -13.77 8.94 7.03
N LEU A 341 -14.66 9.51 7.85
CA LEU A 341 -14.39 10.75 8.58
C LEU A 341 -13.17 10.65 9.49
N TYR A 342 -12.94 9.44 10.02
CA TYR A 342 -11.83 9.09 10.88
C TYR A 342 -11.35 7.68 10.56
N GLN A 343 -10.06 7.51 10.36
CA GLN A 343 -9.40 6.21 10.21
C GLN A 343 -8.91 5.79 11.60
N SER A 344 -9.60 4.84 12.23
CA SER A 344 -9.32 4.43 13.62
C SER A 344 -8.02 3.64 13.73
N LEU A 345 -7.04 4.18 14.45
CA LEU A 345 -5.85 3.44 14.86
C LEU A 345 -6.08 2.78 16.23
N LEU A 346 -6.59 3.54 17.21
CA LEU A 346 -6.97 3.06 18.53
C LEU A 346 -8.15 3.85 19.05
N HIS A 347 -9.16 3.17 19.57
CA HIS A 347 -10.25 3.78 20.32
C HIS A 347 -10.51 3.01 21.61
N THR A 348 -10.47 3.71 22.73
CA THR A 348 -10.90 3.15 24.01
C THR A 348 -12.43 3.06 24.07
N ASP A 349 -12.94 2.01 24.67
CA ASP A 349 -14.38 1.85 24.82
C ASP A 349 -14.96 2.80 25.89
N GLY A 350 -16.22 3.19 25.70
CA GLY A 350 -16.98 3.92 26.72
C GLY A 350 -16.61 5.40 26.86
N TRP A 351 -16.26 6.12 25.81
CA TRP A 351 -16.00 7.56 25.78
C TRP A 351 -17.08 8.37 26.50
N THR A 352 -16.97 8.46 27.83
CA THR A 352 -17.97 9.06 28.74
C THR A 352 -17.34 10.05 29.70
N ALA A 353 -18.15 11.03 30.16
CA ALA A 353 -17.69 12.04 31.12
C ALA A 353 -17.24 11.49 32.46
N SER A 354 -17.72 10.28 32.83
CA SER A 354 -17.30 9.59 34.06
C SER A 354 -15.92 8.91 33.98
N ASN A 355 -15.35 8.85 32.76
CA ASN A 355 -14.05 8.21 32.49
C ASN A 355 -13.07 9.18 31.83
N PRO A 356 -12.60 10.23 32.50
CA PRO A 356 -11.62 11.15 31.94
C PRO A 356 -10.29 10.44 31.64
N GLY A 357 -9.55 10.96 30.67
CA GLY A 357 -8.26 10.40 30.22
C GLY A 357 -8.37 9.33 29.14
N GLN A 358 -9.57 8.91 28.73
CA GLN A 358 -9.73 8.01 27.59
C GLN A 358 -9.13 8.60 26.33
N VAL A 359 -8.58 7.72 25.46
CA VAL A 359 -7.75 8.09 24.30
C VAL A 359 -8.37 7.53 23.04
N HIS A 360 -8.51 8.37 22.02
CA HIS A 360 -8.77 7.94 20.64
C HIS A 360 -7.66 8.45 19.73
N TRP A 361 -6.95 7.54 19.09
CA TRP A 361 -5.90 7.85 18.11
C TRP A 361 -6.37 7.47 16.71
N MET A 362 -6.29 8.41 15.77
CA MET A 362 -6.87 8.26 14.44
C MET A 362 -6.17 9.15 13.41
N VAL A 363 -6.41 8.88 12.13
CA VAL A 363 -6.22 9.85 11.05
C VAL A 363 -7.58 10.45 10.75
N ASN A 364 -7.69 11.79 10.73
CA ASN A 364 -8.94 12.49 10.52
C ASN A 364 -9.22 12.77 9.03
N ARG A 365 -10.38 13.34 8.72
CA ARG A 365 -10.83 13.68 7.35
C ARG A 365 -9.90 14.65 6.59
N PHE A 366 -9.02 15.36 7.30
CA PHE A 366 -8.02 16.25 6.72
C PHE A 366 -6.68 15.55 6.48
N SER A 367 -6.69 14.20 6.67
CA SER A 367 -5.49 13.37 6.53
C SER A 367 -4.40 13.65 7.58
N THR A 368 -4.72 14.33 8.69
CA THR A 368 -3.78 14.54 9.79
C THR A 368 -4.01 13.54 10.91
N MET A 369 -2.95 13.19 11.66
CA MET A 369 -3.11 12.42 12.90
C MET A 369 -3.86 13.24 13.93
N ARG A 370 -4.74 12.61 14.69
CA ARG A 370 -5.44 13.17 15.84
C ARG A 370 -5.27 12.27 17.05
N LEU A 371 -4.96 12.88 18.19
CA LEU A 371 -5.12 12.26 19.50
C LEU A 371 -6.28 12.95 20.22
N ALA A 372 -7.41 12.28 20.37
CA ALA A 372 -8.50 12.80 21.19
C ALA A 372 -8.33 12.33 22.64
N LEU A 373 -8.50 13.24 23.58
CA LEU A 373 -8.37 13.01 25.01
C LEU A 373 -9.67 13.41 25.71
N LYS A 374 -10.23 12.49 26.47
CA LYS A 374 -11.45 12.74 27.23
C LYS A 374 -11.19 13.61 28.44
N GLY A 375 -11.84 14.75 28.48
CA GLY A 375 -11.78 15.66 29.63
C GLY A 375 -12.72 15.25 30.75
N ASN A 376 -12.63 15.95 31.88
CA ASN A 376 -13.55 15.81 33.02
C ASN A 376 -14.61 16.91 33.00
N THR A 377 -15.60 16.77 32.14
CA THR A 377 -16.69 17.76 32.02
C THR A 377 -17.63 17.80 33.26
N LEU A 378 -17.53 16.82 34.16
CA LEU A 378 -18.33 16.73 35.37
C LEU A 378 -17.57 17.19 36.62
N ALA A 379 -16.33 17.69 36.51
CA ALA A 379 -15.56 18.14 37.66
C ALA A 379 -16.25 19.32 38.35
N PRO A 380 -16.55 19.22 39.65
CA PRO A 380 -17.17 20.31 40.39
C PRO A 380 -16.27 21.55 40.43
N GLY A 381 -16.80 22.68 39.97
CA GLY A 381 -16.12 23.99 40.04
C GLY A 381 -15.10 24.28 38.91
N SER A 382 -14.65 23.27 38.18
CA SER A 382 -13.67 23.43 37.08
C SER A 382 -13.81 22.32 36.05
N PRO A 383 -14.87 22.31 35.22
CA PRO A 383 -15.01 21.31 34.17
C PRO A 383 -13.90 21.47 33.11
N GLU A 384 -13.21 20.36 32.80
CA GLU A 384 -12.22 20.32 31.75
C GLU A 384 -12.82 19.76 30.45
N PRO A 385 -12.74 20.49 29.33
CA PRO A 385 -13.27 20.00 28.06
C PRO A 385 -12.45 18.85 27.49
N ASP A 386 -13.04 18.12 26.55
CA ASP A 386 -12.29 17.17 25.70
C ASP A 386 -11.25 17.92 24.87
N SER A 387 -10.12 17.26 24.57
CA SER A 387 -9.05 17.81 23.76
C SER A 387 -8.90 17.01 22.47
N PHE A 388 -8.66 17.70 21.35
CA PHE A 388 -8.59 17.09 20.01
C PHE A 388 -7.40 17.63 19.21
N PRO A 389 -6.16 17.54 19.71
CA PRO A 389 -4.99 18.01 18.98
C PRO A 389 -4.79 17.22 17.67
N ASP A 390 -4.38 17.95 16.64
CA ASP A 390 -4.06 17.42 15.33
C ASP A 390 -2.58 17.65 14.98
N SER A 391 -1.99 16.71 14.23
CA SER A 391 -0.71 16.91 13.56
C SER A 391 -0.83 17.98 12.48
N ARG A 392 0.31 18.51 12.04
CA ARG A 392 0.36 19.53 10.99
C ARG A 392 0.41 18.90 9.60
N THR A 393 1.25 17.87 9.43
CA THR A 393 1.51 17.25 8.12
C THR A 393 0.46 16.21 7.79
N PRO A 394 -0.16 16.26 6.59
CA PRO A 394 -1.06 15.22 6.11
C PRO A 394 -0.33 13.90 5.86
N VAL A 395 -1.00 12.78 6.16
CA VAL A 395 -0.53 11.42 5.88
C VAL A 395 -0.85 11.00 4.44
N LEU A 396 -1.74 11.70 3.74
CA LEU A 396 -2.21 11.38 2.39
C LEU A 396 -1.10 11.07 1.37
N PRO A 397 0.05 11.79 1.33
CA PRO A 397 1.14 11.48 0.41
C PRO A 397 1.77 10.09 0.62
N GLU A 398 1.56 9.47 1.76
CA GLU A 398 2.11 8.17 2.14
C GLU A 398 1.16 6.99 1.85
N ILE A 399 -0.02 7.26 1.26
CA ILE A 399 -0.98 6.20 0.93
C ILE A 399 -0.34 5.15 0.02
N GLY A 400 -0.58 3.88 0.34
CA GLY A 400 -0.07 2.73 -0.40
C GLY A 400 1.37 2.33 -0.04
N ARG A 401 1.99 3.00 0.95
CA ARG A 401 3.30 2.63 1.50
C ARG A 401 3.21 2.49 3.03
N TRP A 402 4.15 1.76 3.61
CA TRP A 402 4.28 1.68 5.05
C TRP A 402 4.78 3.02 5.60
N VAL A 403 4.03 3.59 6.51
CA VAL A 403 4.33 4.86 7.19
C VAL A 403 4.39 4.63 8.69
N HIS A 404 5.35 5.25 9.36
CA HIS A 404 5.46 5.22 10.82
C HIS A 404 4.78 6.44 11.41
N LEU A 405 3.73 6.20 12.18
CA LEU A 405 2.97 7.20 12.91
C LEU A 405 3.29 7.07 14.38
N ALA A 406 3.59 8.19 15.06
CA ALA A 406 3.75 8.18 16.50
C ALA A 406 3.21 9.44 17.16
N VAL A 407 2.74 9.29 18.39
CA VAL A 407 2.25 10.38 19.23
C VAL A 407 2.76 10.20 20.65
N VAL A 408 3.20 11.30 21.26
CA VAL A 408 3.67 11.36 22.66
C VAL A 408 2.79 12.34 23.42
N TYR A 409 2.11 11.84 24.44
CA TYR A 409 1.28 12.61 25.35
C TYR A 409 1.96 12.75 26.70
N ASP A 410 1.94 13.94 27.28
CA ASP A 410 2.37 14.23 28.65
C ASP A 410 1.31 15.10 29.35
N SER A 411 0.60 14.51 30.30
CA SER A 411 -0.47 15.19 31.04
C SER A 411 0.07 16.25 32.01
N GLU A 412 1.29 16.06 32.54
CA GLU A 412 1.92 17.00 33.46
C GLU A 412 2.41 18.25 32.72
N ALA A 413 3.06 18.06 31.57
CA ALA A 413 3.46 19.14 30.67
C ALA A 413 2.27 19.73 29.88
N ARG A 414 1.14 19.02 29.84
CA ARG A 414 -0.06 19.35 29.04
C ARG A 414 0.28 19.48 27.56
N THR A 415 0.99 18.51 27.00
CA THR A 415 1.43 18.53 25.60
C THR A 415 1.11 17.22 24.90
N THR A 416 0.78 17.34 23.61
CA THR A 416 0.76 16.24 22.65
C THR A 416 1.69 16.55 21.51
N ARG A 417 2.63 15.64 21.24
CA ARG A 417 3.64 15.75 20.18
C ARG A 417 3.42 14.68 19.14
N PHE A 418 3.43 15.08 17.89
CA PHE A 418 3.22 14.19 16.73
C PHE A 418 4.50 13.95 15.96
N PHE A 419 4.65 12.74 15.43
CA PHE A 419 5.79 12.35 14.63
C PHE A 419 5.33 11.56 13.40
N LEU A 420 5.88 11.91 12.23
CA LEU A 420 5.63 11.25 10.96
C LEU A 420 6.96 10.74 10.41
N ASN A 421 7.05 9.43 10.12
CA ASN A 421 8.27 8.80 9.61
C ASN A 421 9.51 9.16 10.45
N GLY A 422 9.40 9.04 11.78
CA GLY A 422 10.48 9.29 12.75
C GLY A 422 10.86 10.76 12.93
N ARG A 423 10.19 11.70 12.26
CA ARG A 423 10.45 13.13 12.35
C ARG A 423 9.40 13.82 13.19
N PHE A 424 9.85 14.73 14.04
CA PHE A 424 8.95 15.62 14.76
C PHE A 424 8.13 16.44 13.74
N ASP A 425 6.80 16.42 13.93
CA ASP A 425 5.86 17.15 13.08
C ASP A 425 5.35 18.42 13.77
N SER A 426 4.75 18.26 14.92
CA SER A 426 4.11 19.37 15.65
C SER A 426 3.89 19.04 17.12
N GLU A 427 3.67 20.09 17.92
CA GLU A 427 3.28 20.01 19.32
C GLU A 427 2.05 20.87 19.56
N SER A 428 1.11 20.36 20.34
CA SER A 428 -0.07 21.06 20.82
C SER A 428 -0.07 21.14 22.32
N ARG A 429 -0.61 22.23 22.88
CA ARG A 429 -0.96 22.31 24.30
C ARG A 429 -2.37 21.81 24.51
N GLU A 430 -2.52 20.97 25.53
CA GLU A 430 -3.78 20.31 25.82
C GLU A 430 -4.70 21.13 26.73
N ALA A 431 -6.00 21.06 26.43
CA ALA A 431 -7.04 21.62 27.30
C ALA A 431 -7.25 20.75 28.57
N THR A 432 -7.06 19.40 28.44
CA THR A 432 -7.13 18.47 29.56
C THR A 432 -5.76 18.09 30.08
N ALA A 433 -5.65 17.77 31.37
CA ALA A 433 -4.44 17.30 32.04
C ALA A 433 -4.58 15.92 32.68
N HIS A 434 -5.58 15.12 32.24
CA HIS A 434 -5.80 13.80 32.82
C HIS A 434 -4.75 12.80 32.33
N PRO A 435 -4.22 11.93 33.23
CA PRO A 435 -3.45 10.78 32.80
C PRO A 435 -4.22 9.93 31.79
N ALA A 436 -3.54 9.44 30.76
CA ALA A 436 -4.16 8.63 29.71
C ALA A 436 -4.68 7.31 30.28
N ARG A 437 -5.86 6.88 29.86
CA ARG A 437 -6.48 5.59 30.20
C ARG A 437 -6.77 4.82 28.91
N LEU A 438 -6.33 3.58 28.85
CA LEU A 438 -6.50 2.72 27.68
C LEU A 438 -7.63 1.70 27.94
N GLY A 439 -7.42 0.71 28.82
CA GLY A 439 -8.42 -0.31 29.14
C GLY A 439 -8.97 -1.08 27.94
N PRO A 440 -10.25 -1.47 27.97
CA PRO A 440 -10.92 -2.07 26.82
C PRO A 440 -10.89 -1.13 25.62
N SER A 441 -10.41 -1.62 24.48
CA SER A 441 -10.13 -0.81 23.29
C SER A 441 -10.36 -1.58 22.01
N GLN A 442 -10.45 -0.84 20.90
CA GLN A 442 -10.58 -1.39 19.55
C GLN A 442 -9.58 -0.73 18.61
N ILE A 443 -9.04 -1.51 17.67
CA ILE A 443 -8.21 -1.07 16.56
C ILE A 443 -8.99 -1.30 15.27
N GLY A 444 -8.79 -0.47 14.24
CA GLY A 444 -9.35 -0.64 12.90
C GLY A 444 -10.76 -0.08 12.72
N ASN A 445 -11.59 -0.08 13.76
CA ASN A 445 -12.88 0.61 13.79
C ASN A 445 -13.30 0.83 15.25
N TRP A 446 -14.29 1.71 15.43
CA TRP A 446 -14.93 1.95 16.72
C TRP A 446 -16.44 1.87 16.59
N ASN A 447 -17.05 0.94 17.32
CA ASN A 447 -18.50 0.71 17.36
C ASN A 447 -19.16 0.47 15.97
N ARG A 448 -18.39 -0.01 14.97
CA ARG A 448 -18.87 -0.30 13.62
C ARG A 448 -19.54 0.91 12.95
N THR A 449 -18.95 2.08 13.12
CA THR A 449 -19.46 3.34 12.56
C THR A 449 -18.58 3.83 11.39
N ASP A 450 -18.59 5.14 11.16
CA ASP A 450 -17.80 5.87 10.14
C ASP A 450 -16.30 6.02 10.49
N ARG A 451 -15.78 5.21 11.43
CA ARG A 451 -14.38 5.25 11.89
C ARG A 451 -13.55 4.09 11.37
N LYS A 452 -13.95 3.55 10.25
CA LYS A 452 -13.27 2.44 9.59
C LYS A 452 -11.85 2.84 9.17
N LEU A 453 -10.85 2.05 9.58
CA LEU A 453 -9.56 2.05 8.93
C LEU A 453 -9.69 1.34 7.58
N SER A 454 -9.06 1.87 6.55
CA SER A 454 -8.88 1.17 5.28
C SER A 454 -7.39 0.94 5.09
N GLY A 455 -6.91 -0.27 5.41
CA GLY A 455 -5.48 -0.58 5.33
C GLY A 455 -5.02 -1.64 6.33
N ARG A 456 -3.72 -1.66 6.57
CA ARG A 456 -3.02 -2.63 7.43
C ARG A 456 -2.29 -1.91 8.56
N ILE A 457 -2.17 -2.57 9.70
CA ILE A 457 -1.32 -2.12 10.82
C ILE A 457 -0.30 -3.21 11.12
N ASP A 458 0.95 -2.80 11.35
CA ASP A 458 2.03 -3.67 11.78
C ASP A 458 2.80 -3.03 12.93
N GLU A 459 3.19 -3.81 13.95
CA GLU A 459 3.96 -3.40 15.11
C GLU A 459 3.41 -2.17 15.84
N MET A 460 2.33 -2.36 16.58
CA MET A 460 1.72 -1.31 17.38
C MET A 460 2.31 -1.29 18.79
N LEU A 461 2.94 -0.17 19.17
CA LEU A 461 3.60 0.06 20.46
C LEU A 461 2.73 0.92 21.36
N PHE A 462 2.58 0.49 22.61
CA PHE A 462 1.97 1.21 23.71
C PHE A 462 2.97 1.30 24.86
N LEU A 463 3.45 2.50 25.19
CA LEU A 463 4.51 2.71 26.17
C LEU A 463 4.06 3.75 27.21
N GLY A 464 4.10 3.41 28.50
CA GLY A 464 3.67 4.25 29.62
C GLY A 464 4.69 5.31 30.05
N ARG A 465 5.49 5.80 29.11
CA ARG A 465 6.42 6.92 29.24
C ARG A 465 6.47 7.75 27.97
N ALA A 466 6.96 8.96 28.05
CA ALA A 466 7.27 9.78 26.90
C ALA A 466 8.59 9.31 26.25
N MET A 467 8.56 8.95 24.97
CA MET A 467 9.76 8.76 24.17
C MET A 467 10.32 10.12 23.74
N THR A 468 11.64 10.20 23.65
CA THR A 468 12.36 11.33 23.07
C THR A 468 12.30 11.30 21.55
N ASP A 469 12.59 12.43 20.89
CA ASP A 469 12.67 12.53 19.42
C ASP A 469 13.70 11.56 18.84
N ALA A 470 14.82 11.37 19.58
CA ALA A 470 15.87 10.45 19.18
C ALA A 470 15.40 8.99 19.22
N GLU A 471 14.67 8.58 20.26
CA GLU A 471 14.12 7.23 20.37
C GLU A 471 13.09 6.95 19.25
N ILE A 472 12.17 7.90 18.98
CA ILE A 472 11.19 7.77 17.91
C ILE A 472 11.88 7.67 16.54
N ARG A 473 12.93 8.48 16.32
CA ARG A 473 13.72 8.41 15.09
C ARG A 473 14.43 7.08 14.95
N THR A 474 15.08 6.61 16.01
CA THR A 474 15.77 5.31 16.01
C THR A 474 14.81 4.15 15.72
N LEU A 475 13.62 4.17 16.31
CA LEU A 475 12.57 3.18 16.07
C LEU A 475 12.13 3.18 14.60
N PHE A 476 11.91 4.36 14.02
CA PHE A 476 11.59 4.50 12.60
C PHE A 476 12.72 3.99 11.71
N GLU A 477 13.96 4.45 11.95
CA GLU A 477 15.13 4.09 11.12
C GLU A 477 15.40 2.57 11.14
N ALA A 478 15.25 1.94 12.30
CA ALA A 478 15.36 0.49 12.44
C ALA A 478 14.23 -0.25 11.69
N GLY A 479 13.01 0.25 11.79
CA GLY A 479 11.82 -0.39 11.27
C GLY A 479 11.46 -0.07 9.82
N ASN A 480 12.13 0.88 9.15
CA ASN A 480 11.80 1.29 7.79
C ASN A 480 12.09 0.17 6.78
N PRO A 481 11.10 -0.39 6.06
CA PRO A 481 11.30 -1.51 5.18
C PRO A 481 12.01 -1.14 3.86
N TYR A 482 12.13 0.14 3.55
CA TYR A 482 12.58 0.64 2.24
C TYR A 482 14.06 1.06 2.21
N ARG A 483 14.82 0.95 3.29
CA ARG A 483 16.23 1.41 3.33
C ARG A 483 17.09 0.60 4.30
#